data_fdfaba72d1af04d0fd003751e6524666
#
_entry.id   fdfaba72d1af04d0fd003751e6524666
#
_cell.length_a   1.000
_cell.length_b   1.000
_cell.length_c   1.000
_cell.angle_alpha   90.00
_cell.angle_beta   90.00
_cell.angle_gamma   90.00
#
_symmetry.space_group_name_H-M   'P 1'
#
loop_
_entity.id
_entity.type
_entity.pdbx_description
1 polymer ?
#
loop_
_entity_poly.entity_id
_entity_poly.type
_entity_poly.pdbx_seq_one_letter_code
_entity_poly.pdbx_strand_id
1 'polypeptide(L)'
;MEVIYEKKKEMTFIGYHTEIRPDEGYQKCPEFWDKEYAAKYAKLWQTMKPGNAVEKAIIENGIGMYAICAEAENGFSYWIAGLYQGGDVPDGLELYSFPESNWAVFSTKGPIPGSLQTLNTAVWQDWFPNEGQKYHANGTATLEVYSAGDPNSAEYECSIWVPVRNRVNEYIAYCGLDCETCEAHIATVNNDNDLRIKVAKEWSELNGVEITPEMINCAGCRIEGVKTPFCDSLCPIRQCALSKDIETCGDCSEMSSCEKLEMITGNNEEAFNRLKGEE
;
A
#
# COMPACT_ATOMS: atom_id res chain seq x y z
N MET A 1 8.08 -7.97 17.78
CA MET A 1 7.65 -8.95 16.75
C MET A 1 8.70 -8.97 15.66
N GLU A 2 9.14 -10.15 15.20
CA GLU A 2 10.10 -10.23 14.09
C GLU A 2 9.39 -9.95 12.76
N VAL A 3 9.98 -9.11 11.93
CA VAL A 3 9.45 -8.72 10.62
C VAL A 3 10.51 -8.93 9.57
N ILE A 4 10.17 -9.66 8.52
CA ILE A 4 11.06 -9.86 7.36
C ILE A 4 10.56 -8.95 6.22
N TYR A 5 11.50 -8.27 5.55
CA TYR A 5 11.19 -7.43 4.41
C TYR A 5 11.64 -8.11 3.14
N GLU A 6 10.72 -8.26 2.19
CA GLU A 6 11.00 -8.92 0.91
C GLU A 6 10.41 -8.13 -0.26
N LYS A 7 11.19 -7.93 -1.30
CA LYS A 7 10.68 -7.42 -2.57
C LYS A 7 10.18 -8.59 -3.42
N LYS A 8 8.91 -8.56 -3.82
CA LYS A 8 8.29 -9.54 -4.71
C LYS A 8 7.90 -8.87 -6.01
N LYS A 9 8.11 -9.58 -7.11
CA LYS A 9 7.54 -9.22 -8.41
C LYS A 9 6.03 -9.32 -8.38
N GLU A 10 5.37 -8.89 -9.44
CA GLU A 10 3.93 -9.12 -9.61
C GLU A 10 3.56 -10.57 -9.33
N MET A 11 2.51 -10.77 -8.53
CA MET A 11 1.97 -12.09 -8.18
C MET A 11 0.49 -12.13 -8.53
N THR A 12 0.11 -13.11 -9.33
CA THR A 12 -1.31 -13.36 -9.66
C THR A 12 -1.79 -14.60 -8.94
N PHE A 13 -2.94 -14.50 -8.32
CA PHE A 13 -3.62 -15.56 -7.60
C PHE A 13 -4.91 -15.93 -8.31
N ILE A 14 -5.33 -17.17 -8.17
CA ILE A 14 -6.63 -17.69 -8.61
C ILE A 14 -7.39 -18.17 -7.39
N GLY A 15 -8.68 -17.84 -7.29
CA GLY A 15 -9.50 -18.23 -6.15
C GLY A 15 -10.94 -17.79 -6.31
N TYR A 16 -11.67 -17.85 -5.22
CA TYR A 16 -13.02 -17.33 -5.09
C TYR A 16 -13.15 -16.57 -3.77
N HIS A 17 -14.10 -15.66 -3.69
CA HIS A 17 -14.21 -14.73 -2.58
C HIS A 17 -15.65 -14.55 -2.10
N THR A 18 -15.76 -13.89 -0.95
CA THR A 18 -17.01 -13.39 -0.41
C THR A 18 -16.79 -12.01 0.20
N GLU A 19 -17.83 -11.19 0.20
CA GLU A 19 -17.84 -9.89 0.85
C GLU A 19 -18.11 -10.05 2.35
N ILE A 20 -17.33 -9.39 3.20
CA ILE A 20 -17.44 -9.46 4.67
C ILE A 20 -17.38 -8.05 5.23
N ARG A 21 -18.24 -7.73 6.21
CA ARG A 21 -18.17 -6.47 6.92
C ARG A 21 -16.99 -6.47 7.91
N PRO A 22 -16.38 -5.30 8.19
CA PRO A 22 -15.19 -5.23 9.06
C PRO A 22 -15.41 -5.82 10.45
N ASP A 23 -16.58 -5.62 11.04
CA ASP A 23 -16.94 -6.08 12.37
C ASP A 23 -17.23 -7.59 12.46
N GLU A 24 -17.41 -8.27 11.32
CA GLU A 24 -17.70 -9.72 11.25
C GLU A 24 -16.48 -10.56 10.86
N GLY A 25 -15.36 -9.96 10.50
CA GLY A 25 -14.20 -10.65 9.91
C GLY A 25 -13.73 -11.86 10.71
N TYR A 26 -13.51 -11.71 12.01
CA TYR A 26 -13.00 -12.80 12.86
C TYR A 26 -13.94 -14.00 13.01
N GLN A 27 -15.21 -13.83 12.74
CA GLN A 27 -16.19 -14.91 12.71
C GLN A 27 -16.38 -15.47 11.29
N LYS A 28 -16.55 -14.59 10.30
CA LYS A 28 -16.96 -14.96 8.94
C LYS A 28 -15.84 -15.58 8.11
N CYS A 29 -14.59 -15.14 8.30
CA CYS A 29 -13.47 -15.75 7.57
C CYS A 29 -13.31 -17.25 7.90
N PRO A 30 -13.24 -17.68 9.19
CA PRO A 30 -13.23 -19.10 9.50
C PRO A 30 -14.48 -19.87 9.02
N GLU A 31 -15.68 -19.27 9.13
CA GLU A 31 -16.89 -19.89 8.62
C GLU A 31 -16.84 -20.14 7.10
N PHE A 32 -16.23 -19.20 6.35
CA PHE A 32 -16.05 -19.32 4.90
C PHE A 32 -15.08 -20.46 4.55
N TRP A 33 -13.96 -20.58 5.29
CA TRP A 33 -13.03 -21.69 5.16
C TRP A 33 -13.71 -23.04 5.44
N ASP A 34 -14.47 -23.15 6.52
CA ASP A 34 -15.10 -24.41 6.91
C ASP A 34 -16.17 -24.84 5.91
N LYS A 35 -17.05 -23.93 5.50
CA LYS A 35 -18.23 -24.26 4.68
C LYS A 35 -17.90 -24.35 3.19
N GLU A 36 -17.18 -23.37 2.68
CA GLU A 36 -16.97 -23.23 1.24
C GLU A 36 -15.70 -23.93 0.75
N TYR A 37 -14.78 -24.26 1.65
CA TYR A 37 -13.54 -24.94 1.28
C TYR A 37 -13.40 -26.32 1.93
N ALA A 38 -13.24 -26.39 3.23
CA ALA A 38 -12.92 -27.65 3.91
C ALA A 38 -14.02 -28.70 3.72
N ALA A 39 -15.28 -28.35 3.98
CA ALA A 39 -16.41 -29.28 3.80
C ALA A 39 -16.65 -29.63 2.34
N LYS A 40 -16.59 -28.63 1.44
CA LYS A 40 -16.88 -28.78 0.02
C LYS A 40 -15.87 -29.66 -0.71
N TYR A 41 -14.60 -29.51 -0.38
CA TYR A 41 -13.48 -30.20 -1.06
C TYR A 41 -12.84 -31.31 -0.24
N ALA A 42 -13.45 -31.74 0.88
CA ALA A 42 -12.94 -32.81 1.73
C ALA A 42 -12.61 -34.10 0.95
N LYS A 43 -13.49 -34.50 0.03
CA LYS A 43 -13.29 -35.70 -0.79
C LYS A 43 -12.15 -35.52 -1.80
N LEU A 44 -11.99 -34.32 -2.38
CA LEU A 44 -10.91 -34.01 -3.29
C LEU A 44 -9.56 -34.20 -2.62
N TRP A 45 -9.39 -33.66 -1.41
CA TRP A 45 -8.14 -33.77 -0.63
C TRP A 45 -7.83 -35.19 -0.16
N GLN A 46 -8.87 -36.01 0.09
CA GLN A 46 -8.66 -37.41 0.43
C GLN A 46 -8.23 -38.26 -0.77
N THR A 47 -8.76 -37.97 -1.95
CA THR A 47 -8.55 -38.82 -3.14
C THR A 47 -7.50 -38.27 -4.11
N MET A 48 -7.24 -36.97 -4.06
CA MET A 48 -6.42 -36.22 -5.02
C MET A 48 -6.87 -36.45 -6.49
N LYS A 49 -8.16 -36.72 -6.70
CA LYS A 49 -8.74 -36.98 -8.02
C LYS A 49 -9.83 -35.94 -8.33
N PRO A 50 -9.51 -34.94 -9.16
CA PRO A 50 -10.48 -33.93 -9.53
C PRO A 50 -11.57 -34.52 -10.46
N GLY A 51 -12.82 -34.19 -10.16
CA GLY A 51 -13.99 -34.59 -10.95
C GLY A 51 -14.51 -33.52 -11.90
N ASN A 52 -13.96 -32.29 -11.82
CA ASN A 52 -14.36 -31.15 -12.64
C ASN A 52 -13.20 -30.14 -12.80
N ALA A 53 -13.42 -29.11 -13.63
CA ALA A 53 -12.40 -28.09 -13.92
C ALA A 53 -12.00 -27.26 -12.69
N VAL A 54 -12.95 -26.93 -11.81
CA VAL A 54 -12.66 -26.19 -10.57
C VAL A 54 -11.78 -27.03 -9.63
N GLU A 55 -12.12 -28.28 -9.41
CA GLU A 55 -11.32 -29.18 -8.55
C GLU A 55 -9.92 -29.39 -9.13
N LYS A 56 -9.79 -29.44 -10.46
CA LYS A 56 -8.49 -29.48 -11.13
C LYS A 56 -7.68 -28.22 -10.85
N ALA A 57 -8.29 -27.05 -11.00
CA ALA A 57 -7.64 -25.77 -10.73
C ALA A 57 -7.22 -25.64 -9.24
N ILE A 58 -8.01 -26.16 -8.30
CA ILE A 58 -7.68 -26.19 -6.87
C ILE A 58 -6.37 -26.93 -6.63
N ILE A 59 -6.20 -28.10 -7.22
CA ILE A 59 -4.97 -28.90 -7.05
C ILE A 59 -3.78 -28.22 -7.75
N GLU A 60 -3.96 -27.81 -9.01
CA GLU A 60 -2.87 -27.29 -9.85
C GLU A 60 -2.31 -25.96 -9.36
N ASN A 61 -3.15 -25.12 -8.77
CA ASN A 61 -2.75 -23.80 -8.28
C ASN A 61 -2.58 -23.73 -6.74
N GLY A 62 -2.84 -24.82 -6.03
CA GLY A 62 -2.77 -24.83 -4.57
C GLY A 62 -3.77 -23.90 -3.92
N ILE A 63 -5.03 -23.81 -4.46
CA ILE A 63 -6.07 -23.00 -3.85
C ILE A 63 -6.31 -23.53 -2.43
N GLY A 64 -6.25 -22.63 -1.44
CA GLY A 64 -6.26 -22.98 -0.01
C GLY A 64 -4.92 -22.78 0.69
N MET A 65 -3.86 -22.44 -0.04
CA MET A 65 -2.57 -22.08 0.56
C MET A 65 -2.45 -20.59 0.86
N TYR A 66 -3.40 -19.79 0.38
CA TYR A 66 -3.44 -18.34 0.55
C TYR A 66 -4.85 -17.85 0.82
N ALA A 67 -4.94 -16.75 1.61
CA ALA A 67 -6.14 -15.92 1.61
C ALA A 67 -5.75 -14.47 1.30
N ILE A 68 -6.67 -13.74 0.66
CA ILE A 68 -6.48 -12.33 0.35
C ILE A 68 -7.60 -11.55 1.04
N CYS A 69 -7.21 -10.51 1.81
CA CYS A 69 -8.14 -9.53 2.35
C CYS A 69 -7.98 -8.26 1.53
N ALA A 70 -8.91 -7.98 0.61
CA ALA A 70 -8.87 -6.80 -0.23
C ALA A 70 -10.00 -5.83 0.14
N GLU A 71 -9.75 -4.53 0.12
CA GLU A 71 -10.77 -3.51 0.36
C GLU A 71 -11.93 -3.64 -0.63
N ALA A 72 -13.15 -3.43 -0.14
CA ALA A 72 -14.38 -3.37 -0.90
C ALA A 72 -15.26 -2.22 -0.39
N GLU A 73 -16.26 -1.82 -1.17
CA GLU A 73 -17.07 -0.62 -0.91
C GLU A 73 -17.69 -0.57 0.50
N ASN A 74 -18.13 -1.72 1.02
CA ASN A 74 -18.81 -1.81 2.33
C ASN A 74 -18.09 -2.74 3.32
N GLY A 75 -16.78 -2.98 3.14
CA GLY A 75 -16.02 -3.89 3.97
C GLY A 75 -14.76 -4.38 3.27
N PHE A 76 -14.62 -5.68 3.17
CA PHE A 76 -13.53 -6.30 2.42
C PHE A 76 -14.00 -7.57 1.70
N SER A 77 -13.38 -7.86 0.57
CA SER A 77 -13.52 -9.16 -0.07
C SER A 77 -12.46 -10.10 0.50
N TYR A 78 -12.93 -11.24 1.02
CA TYR A 78 -12.07 -12.29 1.58
C TYR A 78 -12.00 -13.46 0.61
N TRP A 79 -10.79 -13.77 0.16
CA TRP A 79 -10.51 -14.79 -0.85
C TRP A 79 -9.90 -16.04 -0.24
N ILE A 80 -10.28 -17.20 -0.76
CA ILE A 80 -9.50 -18.43 -0.64
C ILE A 80 -8.84 -18.66 -1.98
N ALA A 81 -7.51 -18.65 -2.01
CA ALA A 81 -6.73 -18.54 -3.24
C ALA A 81 -5.50 -19.47 -3.27
N GLY A 82 -4.95 -19.61 -4.46
CA GLY A 82 -3.68 -20.25 -4.75
C GLY A 82 -2.88 -19.43 -5.77
N LEU A 83 -1.58 -19.65 -5.84
CA LEU A 83 -0.73 -18.96 -6.80
C LEU A 83 -1.03 -19.45 -8.22
N TYR A 84 -1.47 -18.53 -9.09
CA TYR A 84 -1.86 -18.90 -10.46
C TYR A 84 -0.68 -19.36 -11.29
N GLN A 85 -0.79 -20.57 -11.84
CA GLN A 85 0.25 -21.21 -12.64
C GLN A 85 0.01 -21.05 -14.17
N GLY A 86 -1.00 -20.27 -14.55
CA GLY A 86 -1.43 -20.13 -15.94
C GLY A 86 -2.54 -21.12 -16.33
N GLY A 87 -3.06 -20.96 -17.55
CA GLY A 87 -4.11 -21.81 -18.09
C GLY A 87 -5.51 -21.17 -18.03
N ASP A 88 -6.54 -22.00 -18.22
CA ASP A 88 -7.93 -21.54 -18.19
C ASP A 88 -8.38 -21.27 -16.76
N VAL A 89 -9.20 -20.23 -16.60
CA VAL A 89 -9.87 -19.90 -15.34
C VAL A 89 -11.30 -20.47 -15.40
N PRO A 90 -11.61 -21.53 -14.64
CA PRO A 90 -12.94 -22.12 -14.63
C PRO A 90 -14.01 -21.19 -14.09
N ASP A 91 -15.25 -21.32 -14.55
CA ASP A 91 -16.40 -20.59 -14.02
C ASP A 91 -16.50 -20.73 -12.50
N GLY A 92 -16.66 -19.60 -11.81
CA GLY A 92 -16.72 -19.51 -10.35
C GLY A 92 -15.36 -19.32 -9.68
N LEU A 93 -14.27 -19.26 -10.46
CA LEU A 93 -12.96 -18.77 -10.00
C LEU A 93 -12.61 -17.45 -10.69
N GLU A 94 -11.85 -16.61 -10.00
CA GLU A 94 -11.42 -15.30 -10.48
C GLU A 94 -9.93 -15.12 -10.22
N LEU A 95 -9.33 -14.13 -10.89
CA LEU A 95 -7.92 -13.77 -10.69
C LEU A 95 -7.82 -12.50 -9.86
N TYR A 96 -6.83 -12.49 -8.97
CA TYR A 96 -6.41 -11.32 -8.21
C TYR A 96 -4.91 -11.10 -8.37
N SER A 97 -4.48 -9.89 -8.73
CA SER A 97 -3.06 -9.58 -8.93
C SER A 97 -2.57 -8.52 -7.95
N PHE A 98 -1.44 -8.82 -7.32
CA PHE A 98 -0.65 -7.82 -6.59
C PHE A 98 0.46 -7.32 -7.53
N PRO A 99 0.66 -6.01 -7.66
CA PRO A 99 1.79 -5.46 -8.40
C PRO A 99 3.11 -5.75 -7.68
N GLU A 100 4.23 -5.52 -8.37
CA GLU A 100 5.55 -5.56 -7.72
C GLU A 100 5.56 -4.63 -6.51
N SER A 101 5.95 -5.16 -5.36
CA SER A 101 5.90 -4.42 -4.08
C SER A 101 6.97 -4.90 -3.11
N ASN A 102 7.33 -4.03 -2.17
CA ASN A 102 8.01 -4.45 -0.95
C ASN A 102 6.95 -4.96 0.04
N TRP A 103 7.27 -6.04 0.73
CA TRP A 103 6.37 -6.71 1.66
C TRP A 103 6.97 -6.75 3.05
N ALA A 104 6.18 -6.40 4.05
CA ALA A 104 6.45 -6.72 5.44
C ALA A 104 5.76 -8.06 5.76
N VAL A 105 6.56 -9.05 6.11
CA VAL A 105 6.14 -10.43 6.37
C VAL A 105 6.18 -10.68 7.86
N PHE A 106 5.04 -11.01 8.42
CA PHE A 106 4.84 -11.31 9.84
C PHE A 106 4.46 -12.78 9.98
N SER A 107 5.25 -13.54 10.73
CA SER A 107 5.01 -14.98 10.91
C SER A 107 4.60 -15.32 12.33
N THR A 108 3.82 -16.37 12.48
CA THR A 108 3.41 -16.93 13.77
C THR A 108 3.33 -18.44 13.71
N LYS A 109 3.32 -19.06 14.91
CA LYS A 109 3.06 -20.49 15.11
C LYS A 109 1.88 -20.70 16.03
N GLY A 110 1.14 -21.74 15.79
CA GLY A 110 0.03 -22.16 16.63
C GLY A 110 -1.22 -22.52 15.85
N PRO A 111 -2.24 -23.04 16.55
CA PRO A 111 -3.48 -23.45 15.91
C PRO A 111 -4.25 -22.24 15.35
N ILE A 112 -4.74 -22.37 14.13
CA ILE A 112 -5.63 -21.35 13.53
C ILE A 112 -7.10 -21.67 13.85
N PRO A 113 -7.97 -20.63 13.90
CA PRO A 113 -7.73 -19.25 13.52
C PRO A 113 -7.07 -18.38 14.61
N GLY A 114 -6.92 -18.86 15.84
CA GLY A 114 -6.53 -18.05 17.00
C GLY A 114 -5.15 -17.40 16.86
N SER A 115 -4.12 -18.14 16.42
CA SER A 115 -2.77 -17.61 16.23
C SER A 115 -2.74 -16.53 15.15
N LEU A 116 -3.44 -16.73 14.02
CA LEU A 116 -3.50 -15.78 12.93
C LEU A 116 -4.27 -14.50 13.32
N GLN A 117 -5.39 -14.62 14.03
CA GLN A 117 -6.17 -13.49 14.53
C GLN A 117 -5.37 -12.64 15.53
N THR A 118 -4.59 -13.31 16.41
CA THR A 118 -3.66 -12.62 17.32
C THR A 118 -2.58 -11.88 16.56
N LEU A 119 -1.99 -12.52 15.55
CA LEU A 119 -0.99 -11.90 14.70
C LEU A 119 -1.57 -10.67 13.96
N ASN A 120 -2.76 -10.82 13.36
CA ASN A 120 -3.42 -9.71 12.66
C ASN A 120 -3.66 -8.51 13.58
N THR A 121 -4.14 -8.76 14.80
CA THR A 121 -4.33 -7.71 15.81
C THR A 121 -3.00 -7.03 16.14
N ALA A 122 -1.94 -7.79 16.36
CA ALA A 122 -0.61 -7.25 16.68
C ALA A 122 -0.02 -6.42 15.53
N VAL A 123 -0.20 -6.84 14.27
CA VAL A 123 0.25 -6.07 13.10
C VAL A 123 -0.40 -4.69 13.06
N TRP A 124 -1.73 -4.63 13.16
CA TRP A 124 -2.47 -3.39 12.95
C TRP A 124 -2.57 -2.49 14.18
N GLN A 125 -2.66 -3.07 15.40
CA GLN A 125 -2.85 -2.31 16.63
C GLN A 125 -1.56 -2.02 17.40
N ASP A 126 -0.48 -2.76 17.11
CA ASP A 126 0.79 -2.58 17.80
C ASP A 126 1.92 -2.21 16.83
N TRP A 127 2.21 -3.03 15.82
CA TRP A 127 3.38 -2.79 14.96
C TRP A 127 3.26 -1.52 14.11
N PHE A 128 2.18 -1.33 13.35
CA PHE A 128 2.03 -0.14 12.50
C PHE A 128 2.04 1.17 13.30
N PRO A 129 1.37 1.30 14.46
CA PRO A 129 1.43 2.51 15.27
C PRO A 129 2.79 2.79 15.92
N ASN A 130 3.65 1.78 16.08
CA ASN A 130 4.94 1.89 16.78
C ASN A 130 6.13 1.70 15.83
N GLU A 131 6.60 0.46 15.67
CA GLU A 131 7.80 0.16 14.86
C GLU A 131 7.58 0.39 13.36
N GLY A 132 6.34 0.23 12.91
CA GLY A 132 5.93 0.42 11.52
C GLY A 132 5.70 1.86 11.09
N GLN A 133 5.89 2.85 11.97
CA GLN A 133 5.62 4.27 11.65
C GLN A 133 6.35 4.80 10.42
N LYS A 134 7.49 4.23 10.07
CA LYS A 134 8.26 4.58 8.85
C LYS A 134 7.69 4.00 7.55
N TYR A 135 6.64 3.23 7.65
CA TYR A 135 5.98 2.61 6.49
C TYR A 135 4.51 3.02 6.37
N HIS A 136 4.01 2.94 5.15
CA HIS A 136 2.58 2.87 4.85
C HIS A 136 2.25 1.50 4.27
N ALA A 137 1.07 1.00 4.52
CA ALA A 137 0.51 -0.08 3.71
C ALA A 137 0.40 0.41 2.26
N ASN A 138 0.95 -0.35 1.32
CA ASN A 138 1.02 0.02 -0.09
C ASN A 138 0.02 -0.82 -0.89
N GLY A 139 -1.16 -0.29 -1.09
CA GLY A 139 -2.26 -0.99 -1.76
C GLY A 139 -3.40 -1.34 -0.81
N THR A 140 -4.44 -1.91 -1.40
CA THR A 140 -5.73 -2.13 -0.76
C THR A 140 -5.96 -3.58 -0.32
N ALA A 141 -4.90 -4.40 -0.32
CA ALA A 141 -5.03 -5.80 0.04
C ALA A 141 -3.82 -6.34 0.81
N THR A 142 -4.07 -7.34 1.65
CA THR A 142 -3.06 -8.13 2.35
C THR A 142 -3.18 -9.61 2.00
N LEU A 143 -2.10 -10.36 2.21
CA LEU A 143 -2.02 -11.77 1.89
C LEU A 143 -1.79 -12.58 3.17
N GLU A 144 -2.63 -13.56 3.43
CA GLU A 144 -2.37 -14.60 4.42
C GLU A 144 -1.74 -15.80 3.72
N VAL A 145 -0.68 -16.34 4.29
CA VAL A 145 0.06 -17.48 3.74
C VAL A 145 0.04 -18.61 4.73
N TYR A 146 -0.37 -19.78 4.29
CA TYR A 146 -0.54 -20.96 5.09
C TYR A 146 0.49 -22.03 4.73
N SER A 147 1.03 -22.72 5.75
CA SER A 147 1.91 -23.87 5.53
C SER A 147 1.12 -25.16 5.27
N ALA A 148 1.78 -26.13 4.71
CA ALA A 148 1.24 -27.50 4.71
C ALA A 148 1.31 -28.09 6.13
N GLY A 149 0.28 -28.83 6.55
CA GLY A 149 0.25 -29.50 7.84
C GLY A 149 -1.11 -29.45 8.52
N ASP A 150 -1.12 -29.84 9.79
CA ASP A 150 -2.33 -29.83 10.61
C ASP A 150 -2.58 -28.40 11.15
N PRO A 151 -3.65 -27.72 10.73
CA PRO A 151 -3.96 -26.37 11.19
C PRO A 151 -4.32 -26.26 12.68
N ASN A 152 -4.53 -27.39 13.36
CA ASN A 152 -4.76 -27.44 14.80
C ASN A 152 -3.47 -27.64 15.60
N SER A 153 -2.34 -27.86 14.94
CA SER A 153 -1.04 -28.09 15.60
C SER A 153 -0.51 -26.83 16.26
N ALA A 154 0.12 -26.98 17.43
CA ALA A 154 0.87 -25.90 18.06
C ALA A 154 2.09 -25.44 17.24
N GLU A 155 2.58 -26.29 16.33
CA GLU A 155 3.71 -26.01 15.43
C GLU A 155 3.26 -25.56 14.04
N TYR A 156 1.94 -25.36 13.81
CA TYR A 156 1.45 -24.89 12.52
C TYR A 156 1.92 -23.46 12.25
N GLU A 157 2.54 -23.25 11.10
CA GLU A 157 3.08 -21.94 10.70
C GLU A 157 2.14 -21.24 9.72
N CYS A 158 1.90 -19.96 9.96
CA CYS A 158 1.24 -19.08 9.00
C CYS A 158 1.82 -17.66 9.09
N SER A 159 1.55 -16.85 8.09
CA SER A 159 2.05 -15.49 8.04
C SER A 159 1.05 -14.53 7.40
N ILE A 160 1.18 -13.26 7.78
CA ILE A 160 0.48 -12.14 7.16
C ILE A 160 1.52 -11.31 6.41
N TRP A 161 1.28 -11.07 5.14
CA TRP A 161 2.12 -10.25 4.28
C TRP A 161 1.37 -8.97 3.95
N VAL A 162 1.98 -7.85 4.28
CA VAL A 162 1.43 -6.53 4.00
C VAL A 162 2.34 -5.85 2.99
N PRO A 163 1.81 -5.45 1.82
CA PRO A 163 2.62 -4.63 0.92
C PRO A 163 2.87 -3.29 1.59
N VAL A 164 4.13 -2.85 1.60
CA VAL A 164 4.55 -1.63 2.29
C VAL A 164 5.40 -0.75 1.39
N ARG A 165 5.34 0.55 1.62
CA ARG A 165 6.28 1.54 1.09
C ARG A 165 6.81 2.42 2.23
N ASN A 166 7.99 2.98 2.03
CA ASN A 166 8.53 3.93 3.02
C ASN A 166 7.61 5.14 3.12
N ARG A 167 7.39 5.62 4.34
CA ARG A 167 6.74 6.91 4.58
C ARG A 167 7.66 8.01 4.06
N VAL A 168 7.09 8.91 3.29
CA VAL A 168 7.86 10.02 2.72
C VAL A 168 8.14 11.06 3.81
N ASN A 169 9.40 11.50 3.93
CA ASN A 169 9.79 12.56 4.85
C ASN A 169 8.84 13.77 4.73
N GLU A 170 8.47 14.39 5.85
CA GLU A 170 7.52 15.52 5.90
C GLU A 170 7.95 16.73 5.05
N TYR A 171 9.26 16.88 4.83
CA TYR A 171 9.83 17.92 3.97
C TYR A 171 9.76 17.59 2.46
N ILE A 172 9.34 16.38 2.10
CA ILE A 172 9.02 16.08 0.71
C ILE A 172 7.63 16.62 0.38
N ALA A 173 7.53 17.44 -0.64
CA ALA A 173 6.30 18.04 -1.12
C ALA A 173 5.31 16.98 -1.65
N TYR A 174 4.03 17.33 -1.77
CA TYR A 174 3.04 16.45 -2.41
C TYR A 174 3.48 15.93 -3.79
N CYS A 175 4.25 16.73 -4.54
CA CYS A 175 4.77 16.39 -5.87
C CYS A 175 6.15 15.69 -5.87
N GLY A 176 6.70 15.35 -4.71
CA GLY A 176 8.01 14.68 -4.59
C GLY A 176 9.23 15.62 -4.55
N LEU A 177 9.04 16.94 -4.71
CA LEU A 177 10.15 17.90 -4.53
C LEU A 177 10.59 17.93 -3.08
N ASP A 178 11.91 18.07 -2.88
CA ASP A 178 12.51 18.20 -1.55
C ASP A 178 12.46 19.66 -1.11
N CYS A 179 11.67 19.94 -0.06
CA CYS A 179 11.56 21.27 0.52
C CYS A 179 12.84 21.70 1.26
N GLU A 180 13.64 20.76 1.79
CA GLU A 180 14.88 21.09 2.48
C GLU A 180 15.96 21.69 1.55
N THR A 181 15.88 21.38 0.25
CA THR A 181 16.75 21.97 -0.78
C THR A 181 16.18 23.23 -1.41
N CYS A 182 14.94 23.59 -1.09
CA CYS A 182 14.27 24.77 -1.66
C CYS A 182 14.79 26.06 -1.01
N GLU A 183 15.35 26.98 -1.80
CA GLU A 183 15.89 28.24 -1.31
C GLU A 183 14.87 29.10 -0.55
N ALA A 184 13.58 29.07 -0.94
CA ALA A 184 12.51 29.76 -0.21
C ALA A 184 12.32 29.18 1.20
N HIS A 185 12.39 27.85 1.34
CA HIS A 185 12.34 27.19 2.64
C HIS A 185 13.57 27.51 3.47
N ILE A 186 14.76 27.36 2.88
CA ILE A 186 16.05 27.68 3.52
C ILE A 186 16.07 29.13 4.03
N ALA A 187 15.64 30.08 3.21
CA ALA A 187 15.55 31.50 3.60
C ALA A 187 14.59 31.72 4.77
N THR A 188 13.52 30.92 4.82
CA THR A 188 12.51 31.02 5.88
C THR A 188 13.04 30.51 7.23
N VAL A 189 13.57 29.28 7.25
CA VAL A 189 14.05 28.64 8.49
C VAL A 189 15.27 29.34 9.08
N ASN A 190 16.14 29.89 8.22
CA ASN A 190 17.33 30.63 8.64
C ASN A 190 17.06 32.13 8.88
N ASN A 191 15.84 32.59 8.62
CA ASN A 191 15.48 34.00 8.61
C ASN A 191 16.45 34.87 7.79
N ASP A 192 16.86 34.36 6.61
CA ASP A 192 17.83 34.95 5.72
C ASP A 192 17.16 35.91 4.72
N ASN A 193 17.29 37.21 5.00
CA ASN A 193 16.65 38.24 4.17
C ASN A 193 17.40 38.45 2.85
N ASP A 194 18.71 38.28 2.81
CA ASP A 194 19.50 38.44 1.58
C ASP A 194 19.14 37.31 0.59
N LEU A 195 18.97 36.09 1.08
CA LEU A 195 18.50 34.96 0.28
C LEU A 195 17.06 35.20 -0.22
N ARG A 196 16.15 35.75 0.60
CA ARG A 196 14.80 36.13 0.15
C ARG A 196 14.82 37.11 -1.01
N ILE A 197 15.67 38.15 -0.92
CA ILE A 197 15.84 39.18 -1.99
C ILE A 197 16.35 38.52 -3.27
N LYS A 198 17.36 37.65 -3.16
CA LYS A 198 17.92 36.93 -4.31
C LYS A 198 16.83 36.07 -4.98
N VAL A 199 16.16 35.22 -4.22
CA VAL A 199 15.13 34.30 -4.74
C VAL A 199 13.95 35.08 -5.35
N ALA A 200 13.49 36.15 -4.71
CA ALA A 200 12.41 36.98 -5.21
C ALA A 200 12.75 37.55 -6.60
N LYS A 201 13.99 38.02 -6.78
CA LYS A 201 14.48 38.54 -8.07
C LYS A 201 14.50 37.44 -9.13
N GLU A 202 15.11 36.28 -8.83
CA GLU A 202 15.24 35.17 -9.77
C GLU A 202 13.86 34.64 -10.18
N TRP A 203 12.95 34.49 -9.24
CA TRP A 203 11.59 34.00 -9.52
C TRP A 203 10.75 35.07 -10.28
N SER A 204 10.97 36.35 -10.04
CA SER A 204 10.33 37.43 -10.83
C SER A 204 10.76 37.37 -12.29
N GLU A 205 12.06 37.20 -12.53
CA GLU A 205 12.62 37.11 -13.89
C GLU A 205 12.11 35.82 -14.59
N LEU A 206 12.08 34.70 -13.89
CA LEU A 206 11.63 33.40 -14.43
C LEU A 206 10.15 33.40 -14.80
N ASN A 207 9.30 33.98 -13.96
CA ASN A 207 7.85 33.93 -14.13
C ASN A 207 7.25 35.15 -14.82
N GLY A 208 8.04 36.21 -15.08
CA GLY A 208 7.56 37.43 -15.69
C GLY A 208 6.54 38.24 -14.87
N VAL A 209 6.54 38.05 -13.55
CA VAL A 209 5.67 38.73 -12.59
C VAL A 209 6.48 39.24 -11.40
N GLU A 210 6.04 40.34 -10.78
CA GLU A 210 6.69 40.85 -9.59
C GLU A 210 6.49 39.90 -8.37
N ILE A 211 7.59 39.41 -7.83
CA ILE A 211 7.62 38.62 -6.60
C ILE A 211 8.47 39.36 -5.57
N THR A 212 7.89 39.73 -4.43
CA THR A 212 8.61 40.44 -3.38
C THR A 212 9.29 39.49 -2.40
N PRO A 213 10.33 39.95 -1.64
CA PRO A 213 10.98 39.12 -0.64
C PRO A 213 10.03 38.59 0.41
N GLU A 214 8.96 39.30 0.76
CA GLU A 214 7.94 38.87 1.73
C GLU A 214 7.14 37.67 1.21
N MET A 215 7.04 37.50 -0.12
CA MET A 215 6.38 36.34 -0.75
C MET A 215 7.24 35.08 -0.71
N ILE A 216 8.55 35.21 -0.40
CA ILE A 216 9.51 34.09 -0.34
C ILE A 216 9.54 33.44 1.04
N ASN A 217 8.40 33.29 1.70
CA ASN A 217 8.32 32.59 2.96
C ASN A 217 7.60 31.25 2.79
N CYS A 218 8.26 30.15 3.22
CA CYS A 218 7.70 28.81 3.11
C CYS A 218 8.19 27.88 4.22
N ALA A 219 7.27 27.40 5.05
CA ALA A 219 7.56 26.38 6.08
C ALA A 219 7.76 24.97 5.50
N GLY A 220 7.45 24.75 4.23
CA GLY A 220 7.42 23.44 3.58
C GLY A 220 6.03 23.12 3.04
N CYS A 221 5.93 22.38 1.96
CA CYS A 221 4.68 22.15 1.23
C CYS A 221 3.60 21.47 2.09
N ARG A 222 3.98 20.46 2.88
CA ARG A 222 3.08 19.64 3.72
C ARG A 222 3.05 20.08 5.19
N ILE A 223 4.03 20.87 5.63
CA ILE A 223 4.16 21.35 7.00
C ILE A 223 3.20 22.50 7.24
N GLU A 224 2.59 22.58 8.41
CA GLU A 224 1.76 23.72 8.80
C GLU A 224 2.59 25.03 8.87
N GLY A 225 1.99 26.14 8.50
CA GLY A 225 2.64 27.46 8.51
C GLY A 225 2.61 28.16 7.15
N VAL A 226 3.43 29.21 7.03
CA VAL A 226 3.47 30.09 5.85
C VAL A 226 3.89 29.31 4.59
N LYS A 227 3.31 29.70 3.46
CA LYS A 227 3.62 29.18 2.12
C LYS A 227 3.90 30.33 1.17
N THR A 228 4.69 30.07 0.13
CA THR A 228 4.71 30.99 -1.01
C THR A 228 3.31 31.07 -1.64
N PRO A 229 2.91 32.19 -2.26
CA PRO A 229 1.57 32.34 -2.85
C PRO A 229 1.21 31.22 -3.83
N PHE A 230 2.20 30.73 -4.59
CA PHE A 230 1.96 29.62 -5.52
C PHE A 230 1.61 28.33 -4.76
N CYS A 231 2.41 27.95 -3.78
CA CYS A 231 2.16 26.72 -2.99
C CYS A 231 0.90 26.83 -2.14
N ASP A 232 0.55 28.02 -1.65
CA ASP A 232 -0.62 28.23 -0.82
C ASP A 232 -1.92 28.03 -1.58
N SER A 233 -2.08 28.72 -2.70
CA SER A 233 -3.39 28.83 -3.36
C SER A 233 -3.41 28.51 -4.86
N LEU A 234 -2.27 28.46 -5.54
CA LEU A 234 -2.22 28.32 -6.99
C LEU A 234 -1.73 26.93 -7.46
N CYS A 235 -1.08 26.14 -6.61
CA CYS A 235 -0.52 24.86 -7.01
C CYS A 235 -1.64 23.80 -7.20
N PRO A 236 -1.90 23.33 -8.43
CA PRO A 236 -2.95 22.38 -8.71
C PRO A 236 -2.66 20.98 -8.12
N ILE A 237 -1.38 20.66 -7.93
CA ILE A 237 -0.98 19.38 -7.32
C ILE A 237 -1.33 19.39 -5.84
N ARG A 238 -0.92 20.42 -5.09
CA ARG A 238 -1.22 20.55 -3.67
C ARG A 238 -2.73 20.59 -3.40
N GLN A 239 -3.49 21.35 -4.18
CA GLN A 239 -4.95 21.39 -4.04
C GLN A 239 -5.59 20.02 -4.30
N CYS A 240 -5.13 19.30 -5.33
CA CYS A 240 -5.61 17.96 -5.64
C CYS A 240 -5.29 16.98 -4.51
N ALA A 241 -4.06 16.98 -3.99
CA ALA A 241 -3.65 16.10 -2.89
C ALA A 241 -4.47 16.35 -1.62
N LEU A 242 -4.67 17.62 -1.26
CA LEU A 242 -5.52 18.01 -0.12
C LEU A 242 -6.98 17.58 -0.31
N SER A 243 -7.53 17.70 -1.52
CA SER A 243 -8.91 17.28 -1.80
C SER A 243 -9.12 15.78 -1.76
N LYS A 244 -8.06 15.00 -2.00
CA LYS A 244 -8.06 13.54 -1.93
C LYS A 244 -7.63 12.99 -0.56
N ASP A 245 -7.26 13.87 0.37
CA ASP A 245 -6.74 13.52 1.70
C ASP A 245 -5.58 12.52 1.65
N ILE A 246 -4.64 12.73 0.72
CA ILE A 246 -3.47 11.87 0.54
C ILE A 246 -2.21 12.55 1.10
N GLU A 247 -1.28 11.76 1.64
CA GLU A 247 -0.04 12.27 2.21
C GLU A 247 0.89 12.83 1.14
N THR A 248 1.02 12.14 0.01
CA THR A 248 1.74 12.60 -1.19
C THR A 248 1.05 12.08 -2.45
N CYS A 249 1.46 12.57 -3.62
CA CYS A 249 0.99 12.00 -4.89
C CYS A 249 1.41 10.52 -5.08
N GLY A 250 2.38 10.04 -4.31
CA GLY A 250 2.74 8.62 -4.25
C GLY A 250 1.61 7.71 -3.74
N ASP A 251 0.65 8.26 -2.99
CA ASP A 251 -0.54 7.56 -2.49
C ASP A 251 -1.69 7.51 -3.50
N CYS A 252 -1.55 8.21 -4.62
CA CYS A 252 -2.61 8.32 -5.60
C CYS A 252 -2.54 7.18 -6.62
N SER A 253 -3.63 6.44 -6.80
CA SER A 253 -3.74 5.38 -7.81
C SER A 253 -3.53 5.87 -9.26
N GLU A 254 -3.71 7.18 -9.49
CA GLU A 254 -3.53 7.80 -10.80
C GLU A 254 -2.12 8.42 -10.98
N MET A 255 -1.19 8.21 -10.03
CA MET A 255 0.12 8.88 -10.01
C MET A 255 0.87 8.74 -11.34
N SER A 256 0.93 7.53 -11.88
CA SER A 256 1.74 7.21 -13.07
C SER A 256 1.22 7.84 -14.38
N SER A 257 -0.03 8.30 -14.41
CA SER A 257 -0.68 8.92 -15.58
C SER A 257 -1.17 10.34 -15.31
N CYS A 258 -0.72 10.96 -14.22
CA CYS A 258 -1.23 12.24 -13.77
C CYS A 258 -0.56 13.41 -14.50
N GLU A 259 -1.29 14.05 -15.44
CA GLU A 259 -0.82 15.24 -16.18
C GLU A 259 -0.42 16.41 -15.26
N LYS A 260 -1.11 16.59 -14.11
CA LYS A 260 -0.75 17.65 -13.16
C LYS A 260 0.62 17.39 -12.53
N LEU A 261 0.92 16.12 -12.22
CA LEU A 261 2.18 15.75 -11.61
C LEU A 261 3.34 15.83 -12.61
N GLU A 262 3.08 15.54 -13.88
CA GLU A 262 4.06 15.60 -14.96
C GLU A 262 4.70 17.00 -15.10
N MET A 263 3.99 18.07 -14.74
CA MET A 263 4.54 19.44 -14.69
C MET A 263 5.84 19.53 -13.84
N ILE A 264 5.97 18.69 -12.84
CA ILE A 264 7.14 18.65 -11.95
C ILE A 264 8.02 17.45 -12.30
N THR A 265 7.45 16.26 -12.35
CA THR A 265 8.19 15.00 -12.50
C THR A 265 8.71 14.79 -13.93
N GLY A 266 8.11 15.41 -14.94
CA GLY A 266 8.59 15.36 -16.32
C GLY A 266 10.01 15.90 -16.53
N ASN A 267 10.46 16.79 -15.62
CA ASN A 267 11.82 17.34 -15.60
C ASN A 267 12.59 17.02 -14.30
N ASN A 268 12.06 16.17 -13.45
CA ASN A 268 12.66 15.84 -12.16
C ASN A 268 12.36 14.37 -11.79
N GLU A 269 13.22 13.48 -12.29
CA GLU A 269 13.13 12.04 -12.06
C GLU A 269 13.28 11.69 -10.55
N GLU A 270 14.11 12.41 -9.82
CA GLU A 270 14.29 12.20 -8.37
C GLU A 270 12.99 12.45 -7.62
N ALA A 271 12.24 13.50 -7.97
CA ALA A 271 10.94 13.76 -7.35
C ALA A 271 9.96 12.60 -7.58
N PHE A 272 9.97 12.00 -8.77
CA PHE A 272 9.14 10.85 -9.08
C PHE A 272 9.58 9.60 -8.30
N ASN A 273 10.89 9.35 -8.20
CA ASN A 273 11.43 8.21 -7.46
C ASN A 273 11.14 8.31 -5.95
N ARG A 274 11.24 9.51 -5.37
CA ARG A 274 10.83 9.74 -3.97
C ARG A 274 9.37 9.37 -3.72
N LEU A 275 8.47 9.72 -4.66
CA LEU A 275 7.05 9.35 -4.54
C LEU A 275 6.80 7.84 -4.62
N LYS A 276 7.66 7.10 -5.33
CA LYS A 276 7.62 5.63 -5.38
C LYS A 276 8.26 4.97 -4.16
N GLY A 277 9.00 5.71 -3.34
CA GLY A 277 9.82 5.14 -2.27
C GLY A 277 11.06 4.39 -2.79
N GLU A 278 11.55 4.76 -3.97
CA GLU A 278 12.75 4.22 -4.62
C GLU A 278 13.91 5.20 -4.37
N GLU A 279 14.47 5.21 -3.14
CA GLU A 279 15.74 5.90 -2.80
C GLU A 279 16.85 4.88 -2.59
#